data_818d9a6b5b3aad9383c175083d6bf7a3
#
_entry.id   818d9a6b5b3aad9383c175083d6bf7a3
#
_cell.length_a   1.000
_cell.length_b   1.000
_cell.length_c   1.000
_cell.angle_alpha   90.00
_cell.angle_beta   90.00
_cell.angle_gamma   90.00
#
_symmetry.space_group_name_H-M   'P 1'
#
loop_
_entity.id
_entity.type
_entity.pdbx_description
1 polymer ?
#
loop_
_entity_poly.entity_id
_entity_poly.type
_entity_poly.pdbx_seq_one_letter_code
_entity_poly.pdbx_strand_id
1 'polypeptide(L)'
;LYGVDIEKGAVDIARLRFWLAIIVDEKTPIPLPNLDYKIMQGNSLLESYDGIDLSSLTKSDGGLFSDEEEITELTKAVNGYFVPQDHVAKNKIKTIIQEKLIALLKARGFSKDNDFYSELKQIDLHANTEFFLWHTWFRDVFNRPNNCNGFDIVIGNPPYLESRSPNFSEKLKTDLQNNISLFHTKTDAKCFPRGSDLLVFFYELSLRLMNKKGINTFITENSWLSTDYGKAFQAYLLNNVYVQGII
;
A
#
# COMPACT_ATOMS: atom_id res chain seq x y z
N LEU A 1 -1.35 -9.37 -10.83
CA LEU A 1 -0.68 -8.10 -10.98
C LEU A 1 -1.44 -7.03 -10.21
N TYR A 2 -0.70 -6.19 -9.44
CA TYR A 2 -1.23 -5.09 -8.65
C TYR A 2 -0.33 -3.88 -8.83
N GLY A 3 -0.87 -2.68 -8.72
CA GLY A 3 -0.10 -1.44 -8.82
C GLY A 3 -0.73 -0.31 -8.01
N VAL A 4 0.11 0.54 -7.45
CA VAL A 4 -0.30 1.74 -6.72
C VAL A 4 0.56 2.91 -7.17
N ASP A 5 -0.08 4.01 -7.47
CA ASP A 5 0.57 5.27 -7.78
C ASP A 5 -0.20 6.43 -7.13
N ILE A 6 0.49 7.46 -6.72
CA ILE A 6 -0.13 8.64 -6.12
C ILE A 6 -0.84 9.51 -7.18
N GLU A 7 -0.36 9.44 -8.41
CA GLU A 7 -0.85 10.24 -9.52
C GLU A 7 -1.99 9.52 -10.27
N LYS A 8 -3.18 10.09 -10.24
CA LYS A 8 -4.35 9.53 -10.93
C LYS A 8 -4.10 9.30 -12.42
N GLY A 9 -3.44 10.26 -13.10
CA GLY A 9 -3.12 10.15 -14.51
C GLY A 9 -2.21 8.96 -14.82
N ALA A 10 -1.23 8.67 -13.94
CA ALA A 10 -0.35 7.51 -14.07
C ALA A 10 -1.13 6.20 -13.93
N VAL A 11 -2.06 6.13 -12.97
CA VAL A 11 -2.96 4.97 -12.78
C VAL A 11 -3.81 4.72 -14.03
N ASP A 12 -4.42 5.77 -14.58
CA ASP A 12 -5.28 5.65 -15.77
C ASP A 12 -4.49 5.21 -17.01
N ILE A 13 -3.28 5.75 -17.21
CA ILE A 13 -2.36 5.34 -18.29
C ILE A 13 -1.90 3.90 -18.09
N ALA A 14 -1.56 3.50 -16.86
CA ALA A 14 -1.16 2.14 -16.56
C ALA A 14 -2.26 1.13 -16.90
N ARG A 15 -3.51 1.40 -16.48
CA ARG A 15 -4.67 0.56 -16.83
C ARG A 15 -4.85 0.44 -18.35
N LEU A 16 -4.78 1.56 -19.06
CA LEU A 16 -4.88 1.56 -20.52
C LEU A 16 -3.78 0.71 -21.17
N ARG A 17 -2.53 0.85 -20.72
CA ARG A 17 -1.40 0.06 -21.25
C ARG A 17 -1.56 -1.43 -21.00
N PHE A 18 -2.05 -1.82 -19.82
CA PHE A 18 -2.32 -3.23 -19.53
C PHE A 18 -3.44 -3.78 -20.40
N TRP A 19 -4.53 -3.03 -20.61
CA TRP A 19 -5.59 -3.45 -21.54
C TRP A 19 -5.07 -3.63 -22.96
N LEU A 20 -4.27 -2.67 -23.45
CA LEU A 20 -3.67 -2.78 -24.76
C LEU A 20 -2.73 -3.99 -24.88
N ALA A 21 -1.92 -4.26 -23.86
CA ALA A 21 -1.04 -5.42 -23.84
C ALA A 21 -1.81 -6.75 -23.86
N ILE A 22 -2.96 -6.83 -23.18
CA ILE A 22 -3.81 -8.01 -23.19
C ILE A 22 -4.44 -8.21 -24.58
N ILE A 23 -4.91 -7.13 -25.24
CA ILE A 23 -5.63 -7.23 -26.51
C ILE A 23 -4.69 -7.57 -27.69
N VAL A 24 -3.46 -7.08 -27.68
CA VAL A 24 -2.53 -7.21 -28.82
C VAL A 24 -2.27 -8.67 -29.21
N ASP A 25 -2.26 -9.58 -28.23
CA ASP A 25 -1.98 -10.98 -28.47
C ASP A 25 -3.26 -11.84 -28.69
N GLU A 26 -4.46 -11.24 -28.52
CA GLU A 26 -5.72 -11.95 -28.62
C GLU A 26 -6.23 -11.99 -30.08
N LYS A 27 -6.58 -13.19 -30.55
CA LYS A 27 -7.13 -13.39 -31.90
C LYS A 27 -8.65 -13.15 -31.99
N THR A 28 -9.32 -13.22 -30.85
CA THR A 28 -10.77 -13.02 -30.76
C THR A 28 -11.09 -11.96 -29.71
N PRO A 29 -12.12 -11.13 -29.91
CA PRO A 29 -12.50 -10.15 -28.90
C PRO A 29 -12.87 -10.82 -27.58
N ILE A 30 -12.20 -10.40 -26.50
CA ILE A 30 -12.51 -10.81 -25.13
C ILE A 30 -12.94 -9.59 -24.30
N PRO A 31 -13.80 -9.78 -23.29
CA PRO A 31 -14.10 -8.71 -22.36
C PRO A 31 -12.85 -8.29 -21.62
N LEU A 32 -12.61 -6.97 -21.54
CA LEU A 32 -11.47 -6.42 -20.79
C LEU A 32 -11.62 -6.72 -19.29
N PRO A 33 -10.54 -7.18 -18.62
CA PRO A 33 -10.58 -7.37 -17.19
C PRO A 33 -10.78 -6.04 -16.47
N ASN A 34 -11.52 -6.08 -15.38
CA ASN A 34 -11.63 -4.91 -14.50
C ASN A 34 -10.34 -4.73 -13.70
N LEU A 35 -9.64 -3.60 -13.91
CA LEU A 35 -8.39 -3.26 -13.25
C LEU A 35 -8.57 -2.26 -12.09
N ASP A 36 -9.80 -1.83 -11.77
CA ASP A 36 -10.06 -0.77 -10.79
C ASP A 36 -9.52 -1.08 -9.39
N TYR A 37 -9.57 -2.35 -8.95
CA TYR A 37 -9.00 -2.81 -7.67
C TYR A 37 -7.68 -3.58 -7.85
N LYS A 38 -7.06 -3.47 -9.01
CA LYS A 38 -5.74 -4.06 -9.28
C LYS A 38 -4.68 -2.98 -9.45
N ILE A 39 -5.06 -1.86 -10.06
CA ILE A 39 -4.20 -0.68 -10.25
C ILE A 39 -4.94 0.51 -9.67
N MET A 40 -4.48 1.02 -8.55
CA MET A 40 -5.22 1.97 -7.71
C MET A 40 -4.42 3.24 -7.45
N GLN A 41 -5.13 4.33 -7.19
CA GLN A 41 -4.52 5.55 -6.71
C GLN A 41 -4.35 5.49 -5.20
N GLY A 42 -3.19 5.91 -4.68
CA GLY A 42 -2.94 6.04 -3.26
C GLY A 42 -1.50 6.42 -2.93
N ASN A 43 -1.29 6.92 -1.73
CA ASN A 43 0.04 7.07 -1.18
C ASN A 43 0.53 5.71 -0.69
N SER A 44 1.34 5.04 -1.50
CA SER A 44 1.83 3.69 -1.22
C SER A 44 2.63 3.57 0.07
N LEU A 45 3.27 4.65 0.53
CA LEU A 45 4.10 4.64 1.73
C LEU A 45 3.33 4.63 3.05
N LEU A 46 2.09 5.11 3.06
CA LEU A 46 1.31 5.25 4.27
C LEU A 46 0.09 4.32 4.26
N GLU A 47 0.00 3.40 5.20
CA GLU A 47 -1.20 2.63 5.53
C GLU A 47 -1.75 3.09 6.87
N SER A 48 -1.77 4.41 7.05
CA SER A 48 -2.21 5.08 8.27
C SER A 48 -2.91 6.40 7.94
N TYR A 49 -3.79 6.83 8.81
CA TYR A 49 -4.46 8.12 8.73
C TYR A 49 -4.47 8.75 10.10
N ASP A 50 -4.09 10.04 10.17
CA ASP A 50 -3.98 10.81 11.41
C ASP A 50 -3.18 10.10 12.53
N GLY A 51 -2.05 9.50 12.15
CA GLY A 51 -1.17 8.75 13.06
C GLY A 51 -1.69 7.38 13.50
N ILE A 52 -2.85 6.95 13.01
CA ILE A 52 -3.46 5.65 13.33
C ILE A 52 -3.10 4.63 12.25
N ASP A 53 -2.42 3.54 12.62
CA ASP A 53 -2.07 2.44 11.73
C ASP A 53 -3.33 1.64 11.35
N LEU A 54 -3.63 1.57 10.06
CA LEU A 54 -4.79 0.88 9.49
C LEU A 54 -4.44 -0.50 8.89
N SER A 55 -3.18 -0.92 8.96
CA SER A 55 -2.70 -2.17 8.35
C SER A 55 -3.34 -3.43 8.94
N SER A 56 -3.85 -3.36 10.16
CA SER A 56 -4.51 -4.46 10.83
C SER A 56 -6.03 -4.53 10.59
N LEU A 57 -6.59 -3.58 9.84
CA LEU A 57 -8.05 -3.43 9.68
C LEU A 57 -8.77 -4.70 9.23
N THR A 58 -8.16 -5.49 8.37
CA THR A 58 -8.75 -6.73 7.84
C THR A 58 -8.06 -8.01 8.34
N LYS A 59 -7.18 -7.91 9.34
CA LYS A 59 -6.58 -9.09 9.98
C LYS A 59 -7.62 -9.74 10.91
N SER A 60 -7.74 -11.05 10.83
CA SER A 60 -8.53 -11.82 11.79
C SER A 60 -7.70 -11.99 13.06
N ASP A 61 -8.13 -11.39 14.16
CA ASP A 61 -7.40 -11.46 15.43
C ASP A 61 -7.73 -12.72 16.25
N GLY A 62 -8.58 -13.61 15.71
CA GLY A 62 -8.99 -14.85 16.42
C GLY A 62 -9.67 -14.60 17.78
N GLY A 63 -10.11 -13.37 18.03
CA GLY A 63 -10.72 -12.97 19.29
C GLY A 63 -12.17 -13.47 19.43
N LEU A 64 -12.68 -13.42 20.67
CA LEU A 64 -14.03 -13.87 21.02
C LEU A 64 -15.17 -13.07 20.35
N PHE A 65 -14.85 -11.91 19.80
CA PHE A 65 -15.71 -11.04 18.99
C PHE A 65 -15.13 -11.04 17.60
N SER A 66 -15.49 -12.04 16.78
CA SER A 66 -14.98 -12.12 15.42
C SER A 66 -15.74 -11.15 14.54
N ASP A 67 -15.07 -10.10 14.07
CA ASP A 67 -15.55 -9.24 12.96
C ASP A 67 -15.48 -9.99 11.62
N GLU A 68 -15.52 -11.33 11.67
CA GLU A 68 -15.44 -12.18 10.48
C GLU A 68 -16.63 -11.95 9.56
N GLU A 69 -17.79 -11.61 10.14
CA GLU A 69 -18.98 -11.31 9.37
C GLU A 69 -18.82 -10.00 8.60
N GLU A 70 -18.38 -8.93 9.27
CA GLU A 70 -18.12 -7.62 8.64
C GLU A 70 -17.02 -7.71 7.59
N ILE A 71 -15.94 -8.41 7.88
CA ILE A 71 -14.84 -8.64 6.92
C ILE A 71 -15.33 -9.46 5.72
N THR A 72 -16.17 -10.48 5.97
CA THR A 72 -16.76 -11.30 4.92
C THR A 72 -17.69 -10.48 4.05
N GLU A 73 -18.52 -9.64 4.62
CA GLU A 73 -19.41 -8.74 3.89
C GLU A 73 -18.65 -7.69 3.09
N LEU A 74 -17.59 -7.12 3.65
CA LEU A 74 -16.69 -6.23 2.92
C LEU A 74 -16.07 -6.96 1.71
N THR A 75 -15.57 -8.17 1.93
CA THR A 75 -14.99 -8.99 0.86
C THR A 75 -16.00 -9.32 -0.23
N LYS A 76 -17.24 -9.64 0.13
CA LYS A 76 -18.35 -9.86 -0.83
C LYS A 76 -18.65 -8.59 -1.62
N ALA A 77 -18.68 -7.42 -0.97
CA ALA A 77 -18.92 -6.14 -1.64
C ALA A 77 -17.81 -5.81 -2.63
N VAL A 78 -16.53 -5.99 -2.25
CA VAL A 78 -15.38 -5.80 -3.14
C VAL A 78 -15.45 -6.78 -4.33
N ASN A 79 -15.75 -8.05 -4.09
CA ASN A 79 -15.90 -9.04 -5.16
C ASN A 79 -17.09 -8.71 -6.08
N GLY A 80 -18.19 -8.21 -5.52
CA GLY A 80 -19.35 -7.77 -6.27
C GLY A 80 -19.06 -6.63 -7.26
N TYR A 81 -18.07 -5.81 -6.97
CA TYR A 81 -17.63 -4.74 -7.88
C TYR A 81 -17.04 -5.28 -9.19
N PHE A 82 -16.46 -6.47 -9.19
CA PHE A 82 -15.85 -7.08 -10.38
C PHE A 82 -16.89 -7.72 -11.32
N VAL A 83 -18.12 -7.88 -10.87
CA VAL A 83 -19.19 -8.36 -11.76
C VAL A 83 -19.53 -7.24 -12.77
N PRO A 84 -19.70 -7.56 -14.07
CA PRO A 84 -20.07 -6.58 -15.09
C PRO A 84 -21.33 -5.81 -14.71
N GLN A 85 -21.24 -4.50 -14.58
CA GLN A 85 -22.32 -3.61 -14.16
C GLN A 85 -22.19 -2.25 -14.84
N ASP A 86 -23.26 -1.47 -14.83
CA ASP A 86 -23.23 -0.09 -15.28
C ASP A 86 -22.50 0.84 -14.27
N HIS A 87 -22.17 2.04 -14.69
CA HIS A 87 -21.47 3.02 -13.86
C HIS A 87 -22.25 3.42 -12.60
N VAL A 88 -23.57 3.43 -12.65
CA VAL A 88 -24.43 3.80 -11.51
C VAL A 88 -24.36 2.72 -10.44
N ALA A 89 -24.45 1.45 -10.83
CA ALA A 89 -24.32 0.32 -9.93
C ALA A 89 -22.91 0.25 -9.30
N LYS A 90 -21.85 0.49 -10.09
CA LYS A 90 -20.48 0.55 -9.59
C LYS A 90 -20.28 1.63 -8.53
N ASN A 91 -20.82 2.84 -8.73
CA ASN A 91 -20.73 3.92 -7.76
C ASN A 91 -21.47 3.59 -6.45
N LYS A 92 -22.64 2.96 -6.54
CA LYS A 92 -23.33 2.47 -5.34
C LYS A 92 -22.51 1.45 -4.54
N ILE A 93 -21.88 0.51 -5.24
CA ILE A 93 -21.01 -0.48 -4.57
C ILE A 93 -19.80 0.18 -3.90
N LYS A 94 -19.17 1.18 -4.53
CA LYS A 94 -18.09 1.96 -3.90
C LYS A 94 -18.56 2.62 -2.61
N THR A 95 -19.73 3.25 -2.61
CA THR A 95 -20.30 3.85 -1.39
C THR A 95 -20.53 2.80 -0.31
N ILE A 96 -21.09 1.64 -0.64
CA ILE A 96 -21.30 0.54 0.30
C ILE A 96 -19.97 0.05 0.90
N ILE A 97 -18.94 -0.12 0.06
CA ILE A 97 -17.61 -0.55 0.52
C ILE A 97 -17.03 0.49 1.49
N GLN A 98 -17.14 1.78 1.18
CA GLN A 98 -16.66 2.85 2.06
C GLN A 98 -17.38 2.87 3.40
N GLU A 99 -18.70 2.75 3.39
CA GLU A 99 -19.51 2.68 4.62
C GLU A 99 -19.14 1.47 5.49
N LYS A 100 -18.95 0.30 4.87
CA LYS A 100 -18.53 -0.91 5.58
C LYS A 100 -17.13 -0.80 6.17
N LEU A 101 -16.19 -0.18 5.45
CA LEU A 101 -14.84 0.08 5.97
C LEU A 101 -14.88 0.99 7.20
N ILE A 102 -15.65 2.06 7.16
CA ILE A 102 -15.77 2.98 8.29
C ILE A 102 -16.50 2.31 9.47
N ALA A 103 -17.52 1.49 9.20
CA ALA A 103 -18.19 0.72 10.25
C ALA A 103 -17.23 -0.25 10.93
N LEU A 104 -16.41 -0.94 10.17
CA LEU A 104 -15.39 -1.86 10.69
C LEU A 104 -14.33 -1.13 11.54
N LEU A 105 -13.85 0.03 11.08
CA LEU A 105 -12.93 0.88 11.85
C LEU A 105 -13.52 1.30 13.20
N LYS A 106 -14.80 1.66 13.22
CA LYS A 106 -15.51 2.01 14.45
C LYS A 106 -15.68 0.81 15.38
N ALA A 107 -16.11 -0.32 14.85
CA ALA A 107 -16.32 -1.54 15.62
C ALA A 107 -15.03 -2.02 16.30
N ARG A 108 -13.91 -1.87 15.63
CA ARG A 108 -12.58 -2.21 16.14
C ARG A 108 -11.96 -1.14 17.06
N GLY A 109 -12.60 0.00 17.20
CA GLY A 109 -12.15 1.06 18.10
C GLY A 109 -10.82 1.69 17.72
N PHE A 110 -10.55 1.85 16.43
CA PHE A 110 -9.31 2.46 15.91
C PHE A 110 -9.09 3.89 16.40
N SER A 111 -10.16 4.65 16.61
CA SER A 111 -10.12 5.95 17.27
C SER A 111 -11.28 6.13 18.23
N LYS A 112 -11.08 6.92 19.28
CA LYS A 112 -12.16 7.37 20.17
C LYS A 112 -12.75 8.70 19.72
N ASP A 113 -12.12 9.37 18.76
CA ASP A 113 -12.54 10.64 18.22
C ASP A 113 -13.56 10.45 17.10
N ASN A 114 -14.73 11.06 17.26
CA ASN A 114 -15.77 11.03 16.23
C ASN A 114 -15.41 11.89 14.99
N ASP A 115 -14.59 12.92 15.18
CA ASP A 115 -14.15 13.79 14.08
C ASP A 115 -13.25 13.01 13.11
N PHE A 116 -12.38 12.13 13.61
CA PHE A 116 -11.59 11.21 12.80
C PHE A 116 -12.44 10.46 11.77
N TYR A 117 -13.56 9.88 12.21
CA TYR A 117 -14.44 9.11 11.29
C TYR A 117 -15.22 10.02 10.35
N SER A 118 -15.53 11.24 10.78
CA SER A 118 -16.24 12.22 9.95
C SER A 118 -15.36 12.75 8.83
N GLU A 119 -14.09 12.99 9.12
CA GLU A 119 -13.08 13.38 8.14
C GLU A 119 -12.77 12.23 7.17
N LEU A 120 -12.56 11.02 7.69
CA LEU A 120 -12.26 9.84 6.87
C LEU A 120 -13.41 9.53 5.89
N LYS A 121 -14.67 9.83 6.26
CA LYS A 121 -15.82 9.71 5.35
C LYS A 121 -15.75 10.62 4.12
N GLN A 122 -15.06 11.75 4.22
CA GLN A 122 -14.93 12.71 3.13
C GLN A 122 -13.82 12.32 2.14
N ILE A 123 -12.94 11.41 2.53
CA ILE A 123 -11.86 10.91 1.68
C ILE A 123 -12.39 9.74 0.85
N ASP A 124 -12.17 9.76 -0.45
CA ASP A 124 -12.42 8.58 -1.29
C ASP A 124 -11.39 7.50 -0.97
N LEU A 125 -11.79 6.46 -0.23
CA LEU A 125 -10.88 5.39 0.18
C LEU A 125 -10.33 4.56 -0.99
N HIS A 126 -10.90 4.69 -2.19
CA HIS A 126 -10.44 3.98 -3.39
C HIS A 126 -9.43 4.78 -4.21
N ALA A 127 -9.42 6.10 -4.06
CA ALA A 127 -8.62 7.00 -4.87
C ALA A 127 -8.32 8.27 -4.09
N ASN A 128 -7.23 8.28 -3.32
CA ASN A 128 -6.79 9.44 -2.56
C ASN A 128 -5.25 9.56 -2.61
N THR A 129 -4.72 10.65 -2.08
CA THR A 129 -3.28 10.92 -2.02
C THR A 129 -2.71 10.87 -0.61
N GLU A 130 -3.55 10.56 0.39
CA GLU A 130 -3.18 10.58 1.80
C GLU A 130 -2.54 9.25 2.23
N PHE A 131 -3.16 8.12 1.86
CA PHE A 131 -2.73 6.78 2.26
C PHE A 131 -3.17 5.71 1.26
N PHE A 132 -2.75 4.46 1.51
CA PHE A 132 -3.23 3.30 0.76
C PHE A 132 -3.37 2.07 1.66
N LEU A 133 -4.53 1.42 1.62
CA LEU A 133 -4.86 0.27 2.46
C LEU A 133 -4.42 -1.05 1.78
N TRP A 134 -3.12 -1.35 1.82
CA TRP A 134 -2.53 -2.53 1.17
C TRP A 134 -3.20 -3.84 1.59
N HIS A 135 -3.31 -4.08 2.90
CA HIS A 135 -3.86 -5.30 3.47
C HIS A 135 -5.36 -5.44 3.26
N THR A 136 -6.06 -4.33 3.08
CA THR A 136 -7.50 -4.31 2.80
C THR A 136 -7.79 -4.55 1.33
N TRP A 137 -7.18 -3.78 0.42
CA TRP A 137 -7.48 -3.86 -1.01
C TRP A 137 -6.89 -5.11 -1.66
N PHE A 138 -5.72 -5.55 -1.23
CA PHE A 138 -5.03 -6.72 -1.80
C PHE A 138 -5.02 -7.90 -0.83
N ARG A 139 -6.13 -8.08 -0.12
CA ARG A 139 -6.28 -9.11 0.90
C ARG A 139 -5.95 -10.52 0.41
N ASP A 140 -6.23 -10.84 -0.83
CA ASP A 140 -5.90 -12.11 -1.47
C ASP A 140 -4.38 -12.37 -1.53
N VAL A 141 -3.56 -11.33 -1.53
CA VAL A 141 -2.09 -11.44 -1.46
C VAL A 141 -1.60 -11.74 -0.05
N PHE A 142 -2.22 -11.11 0.96
CA PHE A 142 -1.76 -11.18 2.34
C PHE A 142 -2.41 -12.31 3.17
N ASN A 143 -3.40 -13.02 2.60
CA ASN A 143 -4.07 -14.17 3.24
C ASN A 143 -3.88 -15.45 2.42
N ARG A 144 -2.69 -15.66 1.89
CA ARG A 144 -2.35 -16.88 1.15
C ARG A 144 -2.07 -18.05 2.11
N PRO A 145 -2.44 -19.28 1.74
CA PRO A 145 -2.09 -20.46 2.52
C PRO A 145 -0.57 -20.70 2.55
N ASN A 146 -0.12 -21.54 3.48
CA ASN A 146 1.27 -22.02 3.58
C ASN A 146 2.32 -20.94 3.89
N ASN A 147 1.97 -19.90 4.64
CA ASN A 147 2.87 -18.79 5.00
C ASN A 147 3.50 -18.06 3.79
N CYS A 148 2.81 -18.06 2.64
CA CYS A 148 3.23 -17.33 1.46
C CYS A 148 2.60 -15.93 1.38
N ASN A 149 2.27 -15.34 2.53
CA ASN A 149 1.66 -14.02 2.62
C ASN A 149 2.60 -12.95 2.09
N GLY A 150 2.09 -12.09 1.22
CA GLY A 150 2.84 -11.01 0.59
C GLY A 150 3.09 -11.24 -0.91
N PHE A 151 3.66 -10.24 -1.54
CA PHE A 151 3.99 -10.28 -2.97
C PHE A 151 5.19 -11.15 -3.26
N ASP A 152 5.16 -11.86 -4.37
CA ASP A 152 6.29 -12.67 -4.86
C ASP A 152 7.34 -11.79 -5.54
N ILE A 153 6.90 -10.72 -6.21
CA ILE A 153 7.76 -9.75 -6.90
C ILE A 153 7.25 -8.35 -6.63
N VAL A 154 8.14 -7.46 -6.22
CA VAL A 154 7.88 -6.02 -6.10
C VAL A 154 8.82 -5.28 -7.04
N ILE A 155 8.24 -4.51 -7.96
CA ILE A 155 8.98 -3.69 -8.92
C ILE A 155 8.57 -2.24 -8.70
N GLY A 156 9.51 -1.31 -8.70
CA GLY A 156 9.19 0.09 -8.54
C GLY A 156 10.26 1.02 -9.10
N ASN A 157 9.82 2.25 -9.29
CA ASN A 157 10.68 3.41 -9.55
C ASN A 157 10.30 4.48 -8.53
N PRO A 158 10.83 4.40 -7.29
CA PRO A 158 10.56 5.39 -6.26
C PRO A 158 10.92 6.81 -6.70
N PRO A 159 10.16 7.82 -6.27
CA PRO A 159 10.50 9.20 -6.62
C PRO A 159 11.85 9.59 -6.03
N TYR A 160 12.64 10.31 -6.83
CA TYR A 160 13.94 10.82 -6.43
C TYR A 160 13.76 12.10 -5.62
N LEU A 161 13.40 11.92 -4.35
CA LEU A 161 13.09 13.01 -3.44
C LEU A 161 14.04 13.00 -2.24
N GLU A 162 14.93 13.98 -2.26
CA GLU A 162 15.86 14.21 -1.15
C GLU A 162 15.14 14.68 0.11
N SER A 163 15.65 14.31 1.25
CA SER A 163 15.12 14.71 2.57
C SER A 163 15.05 16.21 2.79
N ARG A 164 15.85 17.00 2.05
CA ARG A 164 15.85 18.48 2.09
C ARG A 164 14.87 19.12 1.14
N SER A 165 14.23 18.35 0.27
CA SER A 165 13.26 18.87 -0.69
C SER A 165 12.06 19.50 0.03
N PRO A 166 11.58 20.69 -0.42
CA PRO A 166 10.34 21.26 0.10
C PRO A 166 9.11 20.34 -0.06
N ASN A 167 9.15 19.46 -1.07
CA ASN A 167 8.09 18.48 -1.32
C ASN A 167 8.11 17.30 -0.31
N PHE A 168 9.19 17.14 0.44
CA PHE A 168 9.27 16.19 1.54
C PHE A 168 8.91 16.89 2.85
N SER A 169 7.63 17.12 3.06
CA SER A 169 7.12 17.89 4.19
C SER A 169 7.48 17.27 5.55
N GLU A 170 7.57 18.11 6.59
CA GLU A 170 7.82 17.64 7.96
C GLU A 170 6.69 16.73 8.47
N LYS A 171 5.44 16.96 8.04
CA LYS A 171 4.31 16.07 8.34
C LYS A 171 4.57 14.68 7.75
N LEU A 172 4.90 14.60 6.47
CA LEU A 172 5.19 13.31 5.81
C LEU A 172 6.37 12.58 6.49
N LYS A 173 7.43 13.29 6.86
CA LYS A 173 8.55 12.70 7.60
C LYS A 173 8.12 12.12 8.94
N THR A 174 7.30 12.87 9.68
CA THR A 174 6.77 12.42 10.97
C THR A 174 5.88 11.19 10.81
N ASP A 175 4.99 11.21 9.84
CA ASP A 175 4.09 10.08 9.55
C ASP A 175 4.87 8.83 9.15
N LEU A 176 5.89 8.98 8.29
CA LEU A 176 6.75 7.88 7.91
C LEU A 176 7.55 7.33 9.10
N GLN A 177 8.11 8.18 9.95
CA GLN A 177 8.85 7.76 11.15
C GLN A 177 7.97 7.03 12.16
N ASN A 178 6.71 7.40 12.28
CA ASN A 178 5.78 6.77 13.21
C ASN A 178 5.24 5.43 12.70
N ASN A 179 5.09 5.28 11.39
CA ASN A 179 4.40 4.14 10.77
C ASN A 179 5.35 3.11 10.14
N ILE A 180 6.58 3.52 9.81
CA ILE A 180 7.60 2.64 9.25
C ILE A 180 8.67 2.41 10.31
N SER A 181 8.65 1.22 10.91
CA SER A 181 9.37 0.92 12.16
C SER A 181 10.57 -0.01 12.02
N LEU A 182 11.00 -0.38 10.81
CA LEU A 182 12.04 -1.39 10.62
C LEU A 182 13.46 -0.90 10.91
N PHE A 183 13.68 0.42 10.89
CA PHE A 183 14.96 1.01 11.33
C PHE A 183 15.06 1.19 12.86
N HIS A 184 14.11 0.66 13.62
CA HIS A 184 14.26 0.55 15.05
C HIS A 184 15.34 -0.46 15.39
N THR A 185 16.53 0.03 15.67
CA THR A 185 17.47 -0.76 16.44
C THR A 185 16.87 -0.99 17.83
N LYS A 186 17.10 -2.16 18.42
CA LYS A 186 16.58 -2.54 19.74
C LYS A 186 16.95 -1.56 20.88
N THR A 187 17.75 -0.54 20.60
CA THR A 187 18.35 0.37 21.58
C THR A 187 17.95 1.84 21.39
N ASP A 188 17.44 2.28 20.21
CA ASP A 188 17.08 3.67 20.01
C ASP A 188 15.83 3.82 19.13
N ALA A 189 14.79 4.35 19.73
CA ALA A 189 13.43 4.48 19.18
C ALA A 189 13.26 5.49 18.03
N LYS A 190 14.32 5.98 17.38
CA LYS A 190 14.23 7.01 16.33
C LYS A 190 15.41 6.95 15.36
N CYS A 191 15.62 5.84 14.69
CA CYS A 191 16.76 5.72 13.80
C CYS A 191 16.43 5.72 12.31
N PHE A 192 15.70 6.73 11.83
CA PHE A 192 16.05 7.25 10.51
C PHE A 192 17.21 8.22 10.70
N PRO A 193 18.38 7.95 10.10
CA PRO A 193 19.43 8.95 10.05
C PRO A 193 18.83 10.23 9.47
N ARG A 194 19.04 11.37 10.13
CA ARG A 194 18.64 12.66 9.59
C ARG A 194 19.21 12.77 8.18
N GLY A 195 18.37 13.07 7.21
CA GLY A 195 18.78 13.20 5.83
C GLY A 195 18.50 11.98 4.94
N SER A 196 17.80 10.96 5.42
CA SER A 196 17.38 9.84 4.58
C SER A 196 16.42 10.28 3.48
N ASP A 197 16.73 9.88 2.25
CA ASP A 197 15.89 10.14 1.10
C ASP A 197 14.66 9.22 1.07
N LEU A 198 13.64 9.63 0.33
CA LEU A 198 12.36 8.92 0.29
C LEU A 198 12.48 7.47 -0.18
N LEU A 199 13.47 7.18 -1.01
CA LEU A 199 13.74 5.83 -1.53
C LEU A 199 13.92 4.77 -0.44
N VAL A 200 14.50 5.14 0.70
CA VAL A 200 14.75 4.21 1.82
C VAL A 200 13.44 3.66 2.37
N PHE A 201 12.43 4.52 2.48
CA PHE A 201 11.10 4.13 2.94
C PHE A 201 10.39 3.22 1.94
N PHE A 202 10.60 3.41 0.64
CA PHE A 202 10.08 2.51 -0.38
C PHE A 202 10.70 1.11 -0.31
N TYR A 203 12.01 1.02 -0.08
CA TYR A 203 12.65 -0.27 0.15
C TYR A 203 12.07 -0.98 1.37
N GLU A 204 11.95 -0.27 2.48
CA GLU A 204 11.39 -0.83 3.70
C GLU A 204 9.95 -1.33 3.48
N LEU A 205 9.10 -0.51 2.87
CA LEU A 205 7.74 -0.89 2.54
C LEU A 205 7.73 -2.15 1.65
N SER A 206 8.57 -2.18 0.61
CA SER A 206 8.61 -3.32 -0.31
C SER A 206 8.95 -4.63 0.41
N LEU A 207 9.91 -4.58 1.35
CA LEU A 207 10.28 -5.74 2.15
C LEU A 207 9.16 -6.19 3.09
N ARG A 208 8.36 -5.26 3.61
CA ARG A 208 7.18 -5.58 4.43
C ARG A 208 6.04 -6.20 3.62
N LEU A 209 5.88 -5.76 2.37
CA LEU A 209 4.81 -6.24 1.49
C LEU A 209 5.16 -7.55 0.78
N MET A 210 6.44 -7.92 0.71
CA MET A 210 6.89 -9.17 0.09
C MET A 210 6.70 -10.38 1.01
N ASN A 211 6.52 -11.54 0.41
CA ASN A 211 6.69 -12.80 1.11
C ASN A 211 8.19 -13.10 1.33
N LYS A 212 8.48 -14.09 2.19
CA LYS A 212 9.86 -14.45 2.58
C LYS A 212 10.77 -14.90 1.44
N LYS A 213 10.22 -15.25 0.28
CA LYS A 213 10.95 -15.67 -0.94
C LYS A 213 10.81 -14.65 -2.06
N GLY A 214 10.22 -13.49 -1.77
CA GLY A 214 9.94 -12.45 -2.75
C GLY A 214 11.22 -11.81 -3.29
N ILE A 215 11.10 -11.23 -4.47
CA ILE A 215 12.16 -10.50 -5.16
C ILE A 215 11.76 -9.03 -5.25
N ASN A 216 12.66 -8.14 -4.84
CA ASN A 216 12.52 -6.70 -5.03
C ASN A 216 13.45 -6.22 -6.15
N THR A 217 12.93 -5.40 -7.04
CA THR A 217 13.73 -4.74 -8.08
C THR A 217 13.28 -3.28 -8.19
N PHE A 218 14.20 -2.36 -7.87
CA PHE A 218 13.95 -0.93 -7.96
C PHE A 218 14.96 -0.24 -8.86
N ILE A 219 14.50 0.77 -9.59
CA ILE A 219 15.34 1.76 -10.23
C ILE A 219 15.43 2.95 -9.28
N THR A 220 16.65 3.27 -8.82
CA THR A 220 16.87 4.33 -7.83
C THR A 220 18.13 5.11 -8.15
N GLU A 221 18.28 6.29 -7.54
CA GLU A 221 19.56 6.98 -7.50
C GLU A 221 20.59 6.18 -6.72
N ASN A 222 21.86 6.41 -6.98
CA ASN A 222 22.97 5.75 -6.30
C ASN A 222 23.53 6.55 -5.10
N SER A 223 22.92 7.68 -4.76
CA SER A 223 23.32 8.58 -3.66
C SER A 223 23.51 7.85 -2.33
N TRP A 224 22.64 6.89 -2.02
CA TRP A 224 22.67 6.10 -0.81
C TRP A 224 23.93 5.19 -0.68
N LEU A 225 24.68 4.97 -1.76
CA LEU A 225 25.91 4.21 -1.70
C LEU A 225 27.08 4.99 -1.05
N SER A 226 27.02 6.34 -1.08
CA SER A 226 28.10 7.21 -0.64
C SER A 226 27.75 8.16 0.50
N THR A 227 26.46 8.27 0.87
CA THR A 227 25.98 9.18 1.92
C THR A 227 26.07 8.56 3.33
N ASP A 228 26.03 9.39 4.37
CA ASP A 228 26.08 8.90 5.74
C ASP A 228 24.81 8.13 6.13
N TYR A 229 23.64 8.58 5.70
CA TYR A 229 22.42 7.80 5.92
C TYR A 229 22.45 6.47 5.18
N GLY A 230 23.11 6.42 4.05
CA GLY A 230 23.27 5.22 3.24
C GLY A 230 24.01 4.09 3.95
N LYS A 231 24.93 4.39 4.85
CA LYS A 231 25.65 3.38 5.64
C LYS A 231 24.69 2.54 6.51
N ALA A 232 23.77 3.22 7.19
CA ALA A 232 22.76 2.53 8.01
C ALA A 232 21.79 1.72 7.13
N PHE A 233 21.43 2.27 5.98
CA PHE A 233 20.56 1.58 5.01
C PHE A 233 21.26 0.36 4.39
N GLN A 234 22.53 0.45 4.01
CA GLN A 234 23.31 -0.69 3.52
C GLN A 234 23.40 -1.80 4.58
N ALA A 235 23.70 -1.44 5.83
CA ALA A 235 23.71 -2.40 6.93
C ALA A 235 22.35 -3.08 7.13
N TYR A 236 21.27 -2.32 7.03
CA TYR A 236 19.93 -2.86 7.08
C TYR A 236 19.65 -3.86 5.95
N LEU A 237 19.98 -3.53 4.70
CA LEU A 237 19.81 -4.44 3.57
C LEU A 237 20.62 -5.73 3.76
N LEU A 238 21.90 -5.63 4.09
CA LEU A 238 22.78 -6.79 4.28
C LEU A 238 22.32 -7.72 5.41
N ASN A 239 21.62 -7.18 6.41
CA ASN A 239 21.11 -7.98 7.53
C ASN A 239 19.76 -8.63 7.26
N ASN A 240 18.99 -8.13 6.29
CA ASN A 240 17.61 -8.56 6.09
C ASN A 240 17.35 -9.22 4.74
N VAL A 241 18.21 -8.99 3.73
CA VAL A 241 18.00 -9.51 2.38
C VAL A 241 19.29 -10.01 1.75
N TYR A 242 19.15 -10.86 0.74
CA TYR A 242 20.27 -11.22 -0.14
C TYR A 242 20.28 -10.25 -1.34
N VAL A 243 21.29 -9.38 -1.38
CA VAL A 243 21.49 -8.45 -2.49
C VAL A 243 22.08 -9.21 -3.68
N GLN A 244 21.28 -9.39 -4.72
CA GLN A 244 21.70 -10.13 -5.93
C GLN A 244 22.60 -9.30 -6.85
N GLY A 245 22.37 -8.01 -6.94
CA GLY A 245 23.18 -7.12 -7.77
C GLY A 245 22.76 -5.66 -7.66
N ILE A 246 23.72 -4.80 -7.98
CA ILE A 246 23.53 -3.35 -8.16
C ILE A 246 24.12 -3.07 -9.53
N ILE A 247 23.31 -2.49 -10.45
CA ILE A 247 23.65 -2.27 -11.85
C ILE A 247 23.68 -0.77 -12.14
#